data_27d6592a9a677d5b178b9c9a4e5d1976
#
_entry.id   27d6592a9a677d5b178b9c9a4e5d1976
#
_cell.length_a   1.000
_cell.length_b   1.000
_cell.length_c   1.000
_cell.angle_alpha   90.00
_cell.angle_beta   90.00
_cell.angle_gamma   90.00
#
_symmetry.space_group_name_H-M   'P 1'
#
loop_
_entity.id
_entity.type
_entity.pdbx_description
1 polymer ?
#
loop_
_entity_poly.entity_id
_entity_poly.type
_entity_poly.pdbx_seq_one_letter_code
_entity_poly.pdbx_strand_id
1 'polypeptide(L)'
;MPDNDAFCPQVRLNDSVVCQQVARFLQETESDARTRGLAVAVVGPEGELIAFGAHARCPPLPRQLAQRKAWSALRFRRPTATLAQEVSDGALQLAVFNDPQLLAMPGGEPVIVEGLAIGGVGISGLPPALDAELAAQFVQRLT
;
A
#
# COMPACT_ATOMS: atom_id res chain seq x y z
N MET A 1 -5.54 28.58 -16.93
CA MET A 1 -6.78 27.79 -16.85
C MET A 1 -7.81 28.57 -16.05
N PRO A 2 -9.04 28.70 -16.57
CA PRO A 2 -10.09 29.35 -15.79
C PRO A 2 -10.42 28.50 -14.55
N ASP A 3 -10.80 29.17 -13.47
CA ASP A 3 -11.09 28.53 -12.19
C ASP A 3 -12.24 27.54 -12.24
N ASN A 4 -13.08 27.64 -13.27
CA ASN A 4 -14.23 26.77 -13.45
C ASN A 4 -14.02 25.68 -14.50
N ASP A 5 -12.76 25.40 -14.86
CA ASP A 5 -12.46 24.34 -15.81
C ASP A 5 -12.84 22.98 -15.22
N ALA A 6 -13.47 22.15 -16.03
CA ALA A 6 -13.86 20.79 -15.64
C ALA A 6 -12.66 19.84 -15.54
N PHE A 7 -11.50 20.25 -16.02
CA PHE A 7 -10.30 19.44 -16.05
C PHE A 7 -9.26 19.98 -15.07
N CYS A 8 -8.60 19.08 -14.37
CA CYS A 8 -7.46 19.44 -13.52
C CYS A 8 -6.29 18.53 -13.83
N PRO A 9 -5.04 19.04 -13.71
CA PRO A 9 -3.87 18.19 -13.87
C PRO A 9 -3.82 17.16 -12.74
N GLN A 10 -3.37 15.95 -13.05
CA GLN A 10 -3.24 14.88 -12.09
C GLN A 10 -1.77 14.50 -11.91
N VAL A 11 -1.31 14.54 -10.67
CA VAL A 11 0.00 13.98 -10.30
C VAL A 11 -0.14 12.46 -10.26
N ARG A 12 0.81 11.76 -10.86
CA ARG A 12 0.83 10.30 -10.91
C ARG A 12 2.20 9.79 -10.51
N LEU A 13 2.23 8.56 -9.99
CA LEU A 13 3.47 7.84 -9.77
C LEU A 13 4.10 7.49 -11.13
N ASN A 14 5.43 7.51 -11.19
CA ASN A 14 6.17 7.05 -12.36
C ASN A 14 6.34 5.54 -12.26
N ASP A 15 5.63 4.79 -13.08
CA ASP A 15 5.55 3.33 -13.00
C ASP A 15 6.92 2.66 -13.05
N SER A 16 7.79 3.08 -13.95
CA SER A 16 9.12 2.45 -14.07
C SER A 16 10.00 2.71 -12.86
N VAL A 17 9.89 3.90 -12.27
CA VAL A 17 10.61 4.22 -11.03
C VAL A 17 10.08 3.41 -9.86
N VAL A 18 8.76 3.25 -9.77
CA VAL A 18 8.12 2.41 -8.75
C VAL A 18 8.62 0.97 -8.86
N CYS A 19 8.64 0.41 -10.07
CA CYS A 19 9.14 -0.94 -10.30
C CYS A 19 10.60 -1.11 -9.87
N GLN A 20 11.45 -0.11 -10.16
CA GLN A 20 12.85 -0.13 -9.72
C GLN A 20 12.96 -0.12 -8.20
N GLN A 21 12.16 0.70 -7.53
CA GLN A 21 12.18 0.77 -6.06
C GLN A 21 11.68 -0.52 -5.42
N VAL A 22 10.67 -1.16 -6.00
CA VAL A 22 10.19 -2.48 -5.53
C VAL A 22 11.31 -3.51 -5.64
N ALA A 23 11.97 -3.60 -6.79
CA ALA A 23 13.05 -4.56 -7.01
C ALA A 23 14.20 -4.33 -6.02
N ARG A 24 14.60 -3.08 -5.83
CA ARG A 24 15.67 -2.70 -4.91
C ARG A 24 15.32 -3.03 -3.47
N PHE A 25 14.11 -2.71 -3.06
CA PHE A 25 13.61 -2.99 -1.71
C PHE A 25 13.60 -4.50 -1.43
N LEU A 26 13.16 -5.31 -2.40
CA LEU A 26 13.17 -6.77 -2.25
C LEU A 26 14.58 -7.32 -2.04
N GLN A 27 15.55 -6.82 -2.81
CA GLN A 27 16.95 -7.24 -2.66
C GLN A 27 17.49 -6.89 -1.27
N GLU A 28 17.24 -5.67 -0.82
CA GLU A 28 17.72 -5.18 0.47
C GLU A 28 17.13 -5.97 1.64
N THR A 29 15.84 -6.29 1.57
CA THR A 29 15.12 -6.94 2.67
C THR A 29 15.29 -8.46 2.69
N GLU A 30 15.60 -9.09 1.57
CA GLU A 30 15.77 -10.54 1.51
C GLU A 30 17.01 -11.03 2.27
N SER A 31 18.05 -10.21 2.35
CA SER A 31 19.28 -10.57 3.06
C SER A 31 19.15 -10.51 4.58
N ASP A 32 18.11 -9.87 5.10
CA ASP A 32 17.84 -9.76 6.53
C ASP A 32 16.81 -10.81 6.95
N ALA A 33 17.21 -11.71 7.87
CA ALA A 33 16.32 -12.78 8.35
C ALA A 33 15.02 -12.23 8.97
N ARG A 34 15.05 -11.00 9.52
CA ARG A 34 13.91 -10.36 10.16
C ARG A 34 12.83 -9.94 9.13
N THR A 35 13.24 -9.64 7.91
CA THR A 35 12.33 -9.14 6.87
C THR A 35 12.14 -10.13 5.72
N ARG A 36 12.81 -11.27 5.76
CA ARG A 36 12.69 -12.28 4.70
C ARG A 36 11.29 -12.89 4.67
N GLY A 37 10.76 -13.08 3.47
CA GLY A 37 9.45 -13.69 3.26
C GLY A 37 8.33 -12.69 3.03
N LEU A 38 8.64 -11.41 2.83
CA LEU A 38 7.62 -10.39 2.58
C LEU A 38 7.19 -10.32 1.12
N ALA A 39 6.04 -9.69 0.93
CA ALA A 39 5.53 -9.24 -0.36
C ALA A 39 5.26 -7.74 -0.30
N VAL A 40 5.44 -7.06 -1.42
CA VAL A 40 5.16 -5.62 -1.55
C VAL A 40 4.34 -5.38 -2.81
N ALA A 41 3.32 -4.53 -2.70
CA ALA A 41 2.47 -4.11 -3.81
C ALA A 41 2.35 -2.59 -3.81
N VAL A 42 2.29 -2.01 -5.00
CA VAL A 42 2.04 -0.58 -5.18
C VAL A 42 0.92 -0.42 -6.19
N VAL A 43 -0.10 0.36 -5.83
CA VAL A 43 -1.22 0.69 -6.71
C VAL A 43 -1.22 2.19 -7.00
N GLY A 44 -1.78 2.54 -8.15
CA GLY A 44 -1.92 3.92 -8.61
C GLY A 44 -3.21 4.57 -8.12
N PRO A 45 -3.53 5.78 -8.62
CA PRO A 45 -4.62 6.59 -8.08
C PRO A 45 -6.02 5.99 -8.24
N GLU A 46 -6.20 5.07 -9.18
CA GLU A 46 -7.48 4.38 -9.38
C GLU A 46 -7.47 2.96 -8.79
N GLY A 47 -6.41 2.59 -8.08
CA GLY A 47 -6.25 1.26 -7.53
C GLY A 47 -5.62 0.26 -8.48
N GLU A 48 -5.22 0.69 -9.69
CA GLU A 48 -4.54 -0.16 -10.65
C GLU A 48 -3.18 -0.62 -10.11
N LEU A 49 -2.85 -1.89 -10.29
CA LEU A 49 -1.57 -2.43 -9.85
C LEU A 49 -0.44 -1.88 -10.72
N ILE A 50 0.50 -1.16 -10.10
CA ILE A 50 1.70 -0.66 -10.78
C ILE A 50 2.84 -1.68 -10.68
N ALA A 51 3.08 -2.19 -9.47
CA ALA A 51 4.17 -3.13 -9.24
C ALA A 51 3.82 -4.07 -8.10
N PHE A 52 4.30 -5.29 -8.23
CA PHE A 52 4.20 -6.32 -7.22
C PHE A 52 5.47 -7.15 -7.23
N GLY A 53 5.94 -7.50 -6.04
CA GLY A 53 7.03 -8.46 -5.91
C GLY A 53 7.02 -9.10 -4.54
N ALA A 54 7.70 -10.24 -4.44
CA ALA A 54 7.77 -10.98 -3.20
C ALA A 54 9.06 -11.77 -3.15
N HIS A 55 9.55 -12.02 -1.93
CA HIS A 55 10.63 -12.99 -1.75
C HIS A 55 10.14 -14.38 -2.14
N ALA A 56 11.06 -15.23 -2.63
CA ALA A 56 10.70 -16.59 -3.07
C ALA A 56 10.00 -17.38 -1.96
N ARG A 57 10.33 -17.13 -0.70
CA ARG A 57 9.76 -17.82 0.46
C ARG A 57 8.42 -17.24 0.93
N CYS A 58 7.95 -16.17 0.31
CA CYS A 58 6.67 -15.58 0.70
C CYS A 58 5.52 -16.52 0.30
N PRO A 59 4.69 -16.97 1.28
CA PRO A 59 3.55 -17.83 0.96
C PRO A 59 2.48 -17.11 0.12
N PRO A 60 1.50 -17.85 -0.45
CA PRO A 60 0.46 -17.24 -1.27
C PRO A 60 -0.40 -16.19 -0.57
N LEU A 61 -0.77 -16.41 0.70
CA LEU A 61 -1.68 -15.49 1.39
C LEU A 61 -1.09 -14.08 1.55
N PRO A 62 0.13 -13.89 2.07
CA PRO A 62 0.70 -12.54 2.14
C PRO A 62 0.81 -11.84 0.78
N ARG A 63 1.00 -12.59 -0.31
CA ARG A 63 1.05 -12.03 -1.66
C ARG A 63 -0.27 -11.35 -2.03
N GLN A 64 -1.39 -11.97 -1.67
CA GLN A 64 -2.72 -11.39 -1.88
C GLN A 64 -2.97 -10.24 -0.91
N LEU A 65 -2.61 -10.43 0.36
CA LEU A 65 -2.87 -9.41 1.39
C LEU A 65 -2.10 -8.11 1.11
N ALA A 66 -0.87 -8.19 0.59
CA ALA A 66 -0.12 -6.99 0.22
C ALA A 66 -0.90 -6.13 -0.77
N GLN A 67 -1.51 -6.73 -1.77
CA GLN A 67 -2.30 -6.01 -2.77
C GLN A 67 -3.57 -5.40 -2.15
N ARG A 68 -4.25 -6.16 -1.28
CA ARG A 68 -5.45 -5.67 -0.60
C ARG A 68 -5.13 -4.54 0.39
N LYS A 69 -3.98 -4.60 1.05
CA LYS A 69 -3.52 -3.51 1.94
C LYS A 69 -3.25 -2.23 1.15
N ALA A 70 -2.59 -2.35 -0.01
CA ALA A 70 -2.36 -1.21 -0.90
C ALA A 70 -3.68 -0.58 -1.36
N TRP A 71 -4.61 -1.40 -1.81
CA TRP A 71 -5.94 -0.98 -2.23
C TRP A 71 -6.68 -0.24 -1.12
N SER A 72 -6.69 -0.82 0.08
CA SER A 72 -7.42 -0.27 1.23
C SER A 72 -6.84 1.06 1.69
N ALA A 73 -5.50 1.18 1.72
CA ALA A 73 -4.84 2.42 2.11
C ALA A 73 -5.17 3.56 1.13
N LEU A 74 -5.17 3.26 -0.18
CA LEU A 74 -5.57 4.24 -1.19
C LEU A 74 -7.03 4.66 -1.01
N ARG A 75 -7.94 3.69 -0.89
CA ARG A 75 -9.38 3.96 -0.82
C ARG A 75 -9.77 4.78 0.40
N PHE A 76 -9.20 4.48 1.54
CA PHE A 76 -9.48 5.19 2.77
C PHE A 76 -8.54 6.37 3.04
N ARG A 77 -7.48 6.53 2.25
CA ARG A 77 -6.52 7.63 2.32
C ARG A 77 -5.86 7.75 3.70
N ARG A 78 -5.63 6.61 4.35
CA ARG A 78 -4.94 6.53 5.64
C ARG A 78 -4.35 5.13 5.84
N PRO A 79 -3.38 5.00 6.77
CA PRO A 79 -2.75 3.70 7.00
C PRO A 79 -3.77 2.63 7.40
N THR A 80 -3.56 1.40 6.92
CA THR A 80 -4.46 0.29 7.28
C THR A 80 -4.32 -0.11 8.75
N ALA A 81 -3.24 0.26 9.42
CA ALA A 81 -3.14 0.13 10.88
C ALA A 81 -4.21 0.99 11.57
N THR A 82 -4.48 2.19 11.05
CA THR A 82 -5.55 3.06 11.52
C THR A 82 -6.91 2.42 11.27
N LEU A 83 -7.11 1.80 10.11
CA LEU A 83 -8.35 1.08 9.81
C LEU A 83 -8.57 -0.08 10.79
N ALA A 84 -7.51 -0.81 11.11
CA ALA A 84 -7.58 -1.91 12.08
C ALA A 84 -8.05 -1.41 13.45
N GLN A 85 -7.53 -0.27 13.89
CA GLN A 85 -7.94 0.33 15.15
C GLN A 85 -9.40 0.79 15.10
N GLU A 86 -9.83 1.41 14.00
CA GLU A 86 -11.21 1.87 13.84
C GLU A 86 -12.19 0.69 13.84
N VAL A 87 -11.84 -0.43 13.21
CA VAL A 87 -12.67 -1.65 13.25
C VAL A 87 -12.74 -2.18 14.69
N SER A 88 -11.62 -2.24 15.38
CA SER A 88 -11.56 -2.70 16.77
C SER A 88 -12.42 -1.84 17.70
N ASP A 89 -12.43 -0.53 17.45
CA ASP A 89 -13.20 0.44 18.26
C ASP A 89 -14.68 0.49 17.88
N GLY A 90 -15.09 -0.23 16.84
CA GLY A 90 -16.48 -0.20 16.36
C GLY A 90 -16.82 1.03 15.52
N ALA A 91 -15.84 1.84 15.15
CA ALA A 91 -16.05 3.06 14.35
C ALA A 91 -16.12 2.77 12.85
N LEU A 92 -15.63 1.62 12.40
CA LEU A 92 -15.60 1.24 10.99
C LEU A 92 -16.07 -0.20 10.82
N GLN A 93 -16.98 -0.42 9.87
CA GLN A 93 -17.42 -1.75 9.46
C GLN A 93 -17.18 -1.90 7.96
N LEU A 94 -16.19 -2.69 7.58
CA LEU A 94 -15.81 -2.84 6.16
C LEU A 94 -16.94 -3.43 5.30
N ALA A 95 -17.77 -4.28 5.89
CA ALA A 95 -18.84 -4.97 5.16
C ALA A 95 -19.85 -4.00 4.51
N VAL A 96 -20.03 -2.81 5.07
CA VAL A 96 -21.01 -1.84 4.54
C VAL A 96 -20.61 -1.30 3.16
N PHE A 97 -19.34 -1.40 2.79
CA PHE A 97 -18.86 -0.94 1.49
C PHE A 97 -19.03 -1.98 0.38
N ASN A 98 -19.35 -3.21 0.74
CA ASN A 98 -19.57 -4.31 -0.20
C ASN A 98 -18.40 -4.48 -1.19
N ASP A 99 -17.18 -4.35 -0.69
CA ASP A 99 -15.93 -4.48 -1.46
C ASP A 99 -15.05 -5.53 -0.79
N PRO A 100 -14.92 -6.74 -1.39
CA PRO A 100 -14.13 -7.81 -0.77
C PRO A 100 -12.63 -7.56 -0.76
N GLN A 101 -12.14 -6.55 -1.47
CA GLN A 101 -10.72 -6.20 -1.47
C GLN A 101 -10.32 -5.36 -0.26
N LEU A 102 -11.29 -4.79 0.46
CA LEU A 102 -11.00 -4.00 1.65
C LEU A 102 -10.47 -4.88 2.78
N LEU A 103 -9.45 -4.39 3.45
CA LEU A 103 -8.75 -5.12 4.50
C LEU A 103 -8.26 -4.16 5.57
N ALA A 104 -8.61 -4.42 6.82
CA ALA A 104 -8.20 -3.60 7.96
C ALA A 104 -7.09 -4.33 8.74
N MET A 105 -5.92 -4.43 8.13
CA MET A 105 -4.72 -5.03 8.76
C MET A 105 -3.53 -4.09 8.54
N PRO A 106 -2.66 -3.93 9.55
CA PRO A 106 -1.45 -3.11 9.40
C PRO A 106 -0.59 -3.55 8.22
N GLY A 107 0.02 -2.60 7.54
CA GLY A 107 0.92 -2.86 6.41
C GLY A 107 0.53 -2.14 5.12
N GLY A 108 -0.57 -1.42 5.10
CA GLY A 108 -0.96 -0.55 3.98
C GLY A 108 -0.71 0.91 4.31
N GLU A 109 -0.18 1.66 3.34
CA GLU A 109 0.15 3.06 3.51
C GLU A 109 -0.25 3.84 2.26
N PRO A 110 -0.99 4.95 2.37
CA PRO A 110 -1.31 5.77 1.20
C PRO A 110 -0.11 6.58 0.77
N VAL A 111 0.00 6.83 -0.53
CA VAL A 111 0.98 7.77 -1.08
C VAL A 111 0.26 9.11 -1.25
N ILE A 112 0.61 10.06 -0.40
CA ILE A 112 -0.05 11.38 -0.37
C ILE A 112 0.90 12.43 -0.92
N VAL A 113 0.45 13.18 -1.93
CA VAL A 113 1.19 14.31 -2.50
C VAL A 113 0.24 15.50 -2.55
N GLU A 114 0.64 16.60 -1.92
CA GLU A 114 -0.17 17.82 -1.86
C GLU A 114 -1.60 17.56 -1.37
N GLY A 115 -1.73 16.70 -0.36
CA GLY A 115 -3.02 16.36 0.24
C GLY A 115 -3.86 15.37 -0.54
N LEU A 116 -3.39 14.88 -1.67
CA LEU A 116 -4.11 13.92 -2.51
C LEU A 116 -3.49 12.53 -2.43
N ALA A 117 -4.33 11.52 -2.29
CA ALA A 117 -3.88 10.12 -2.35
C ALA A 117 -3.72 9.74 -3.82
N ILE A 118 -2.49 9.57 -4.25
CA ILE A 118 -2.15 9.22 -5.63
C ILE A 118 -1.77 7.76 -5.80
N GLY A 119 -1.77 7.00 -4.74
CA GLY A 119 -1.46 5.58 -4.76
C GLY A 119 -1.51 4.97 -3.37
N GLY A 120 -1.17 3.70 -3.31
CA GLY A 120 -1.08 2.96 -2.06
C GLY A 120 0.03 1.93 -2.12
N VAL A 121 0.61 1.66 -0.97
CA VAL A 121 1.63 0.63 -0.77
C VAL A 121 1.10 -0.41 0.21
N GLY A 122 1.33 -1.68 -0.07
CA GLY A 122 0.99 -2.75 0.85
C GLY A 122 2.18 -3.67 1.06
N ILE A 123 2.49 -3.97 2.32
CA ILE A 123 3.51 -4.95 2.70
C ILE A 123 2.88 -5.98 3.61
N SER A 124 3.17 -7.25 3.35
CA SER A 124 2.61 -8.36 4.10
C SER A 124 3.61 -9.51 4.20
N GLY A 125 3.44 -10.36 5.20
CA GLY A 125 4.27 -11.55 5.39
C GLY A 125 5.10 -11.53 6.66
N LEU A 126 5.11 -10.43 7.40
CA LEU A 126 5.87 -10.24 8.63
C LEU A 126 4.90 -9.95 9.79
N PRO A 127 5.38 -9.83 11.03
CA PRO A 127 4.51 -9.37 12.10
C PRO A 127 3.86 -8.03 11.75
N PRO A 128 2.59 -7.82 12.13
CA PRO A 128 1.82 -6.65 11.67
C PRO A 128 2.49 -5.30 11.90
N ALA A 129 3.13 -5.11 13.06
CA ALA A 129 3.82 -3.86 13.37
C ALA A 129 5.01 -3.62 12.43
N LEU A 130 5.71 -4.68 12.04
CA LEU A 130 6.84 -4.58 11.11
C LEU A 130 6.37 -4.33 9.68
N ASP A 131 5.29 -4.98 9.25
CA ASP A 131 4.66 -4.68 7.96
C ASP A 131 4.31 -3.19 7.87
N ALA A 132 3.71 -2.64 8.92
CA ALA A 132 3.33 -1.22 8.97
C ALA A 132 4.55 -0.29 8.91
N GLU A 133 5.59 -0.60 9.67
CA GLU A 133 6.83 0.18 9.69
C GLU A 133 7.49 0.22 8.31
N LEU A 134 7.59 -0.95 7.67
CA LEU A 134 8.23 -1.06 6.35
C LEU A 134 7.39 -0.37 5.26
N ALA A 135 6.07 -0.44 5.35
CA ALA A 135 5.20 0.25 4.39
C ALA A 135 5.40 1.77 4.47
N ALA A 136 5.46 2.33 5.68
CA ALA A 136 5.72 3.75 5.88
C ALA A 136 7.10 4.15 5.34
N GLN A 137 8.11 3.33 5.58
CA GLN A 137 9.45 3.56 5.03
C GLN A 137 9.48 3.47 3.51
N PHE A 138 8.74 2.51 2.92
CA PHE A 138 8.71 2.36 1.48
C PHE A 138 8.09 3.56 0.79
N VAL A 139 7.05 4.15 1.34
CA VAL A 139 6.43 5.37 0.80
C VAL A 139 7.46 6.49 0.65
N GLN A 140 8.43 6.59 1.59
CA GLN A 140 9.47 7.60 1.51
C GLN A 140 10.36 7.44 0.27
N ARG A 141 10.47 6.23 -0.27
CA ARG A 141 11.22 5.99 -1.51
C ARG A 141 10.50 6.52 -2.76
N LEU A 142 9.19 6.75 -2.65
CA LEU A 142 8.35 7.17 -3.77
C LEU A 142 8.09 8.68 -3.77
N THR A 143 8.43 9.35 -2.71
CA THR A 143 8.20 10.79 -2.51
C THR A 143 9.52 11.54 -2.17
#